data_0580b8c202a86ba009eebede20e4ba19
#
_entry.id   0580b8c202a86ba009eebede20e4ba19
#
_cell.length_a   1.000
_cell.length_b   1.000
_cell.length_c   1.000
_cell.angle_alpha   90.00
_cell.angle_beta   90.00
_cell.angle_gamma   90.00
#
_symmetry.space_group_name_H-M   'P 1'
#
loop_
_entity.id
_entity.type
_entity.pdbx_description
1 polymer ?
#
loop_
_entity_poly.entity_id
_entity_poly.type
_entity_poly.pdbx_seq_one_letter_code
_entity_poly.pdbx_strand_id
1 'polypeptide(L)'
;MRGSFMKIYIVLGLLISLAIIFLMIYYIPSTDDLSPDNPFFNGLSTFVSRYNVSRISISDLDKIGVGTIVFLIGPDKNFDQYDAARVRDYLSRGGIFFIADDYGTSQELIDLLRINISLYRGVLRDPLLMYKNSYLPRVDVYIGRETLHLYMNYGTAIDISKTYEGSCIGYSSVLSFLEIYEGSNRTGRKVGGAVMYII
;
A
#
# COMPACT_ATOMS: atom_id res chain seq x y z
N MET A 1 -1.66 40.32 -48.06
CA MET A 1 -1.05 40.52 -46.74
C MET A 1 -1.88 40.02 -45.55
N ARG A 2 -3.22 40.17 -45.49
CA ARG A 2 -4.06 39.71 -44.35
C ARG A 2 -3.95 38.21 -44.03
N GLY A 3 -3.79 37.30 -45.02
CA GLY A 3 -3.72 35.86 -44.73
C GLY A 3 -2.43 35.36 -44.07
N SER A 4 -1.33 36.12 -44.19
CA SER A 4 -0.06 35.74 -43.56
C SER A 4 -0.06 36.04 -42.04
N PHE A 5 -0.64 37.16 -41.64
CA PHE A 5 -0.77 37.49 -40.20
C PHE A 5 -1.69 36.52 -39.47
N MET A 6 -2.80 36.11 -40.06
CA MET A 6 -3.71 35.13 -39.47
C MET A 6 -3.03 33.78 -39.22
N LYS A 7 -2.17 33.33 -40.11
CA LYS A 7 -1.37 32.09 -39.93
C LYS A 7 -0.40 32.23 -38.75
N ILE A 8 0.24 33.38 -38.59
CA ILE A 8 1.17 33.64 -37.47
C ILE A 8 0.44 33.59 -36.14
N TYR A 9 -0.73 34.19 -36.01
CA TYR A 9 -1.52 34.14 -34.77
C TYR A 9 -2.00 32.73 -34.44
N ILE A 10 -2.37 31.93 -35.42
CA ILE A 10 -2.76 30.52 -35.23
C ILE A 10 -1.56 29.72 -34.70
N VAL A 11 -0.39 29.85 -35.30
CA VAL A 11 0.83 29.17 -34.88
C VAL A 11 1.24 29.61 -33.44
N LEU A 12 1.18 30.92 -33.16
CA LEU A 12 1.50 31.44 -31.85
C LEU A 12 0.52 30.94 -30.78
N GLY A 13 -0.78 30.91 -31.08
CA GLY A 13 -1.80 30.36 -30.18
C GLY A 13 -1.59 28.88 -29.88
N LEU A 14 -1.21 28.10 -30.90
CA LEU A 14 -0.91 26.69 -30.76
C LEU A 14 0.34 26.46 -29.87
N LEU A 15 1.40 27.26 -30.05
CA LEU A 15 2.60 27.19 -29.23
C LEU A 15 2.32 27.57 -27.79
N ILE A 16 1.52 28.61 -27.54
CA ILE A 16 1.12 29.00 -26.18
C ILE A 16 0.29 27.90 -25.53
N SER A 17 -0.69 27.31 -26.23
CA SER A 17 -1.49 26.21 -25.73
C SER A 17 -0.63 24.99 -25.37
N LEU A 18 0.34 24.66 -26.21
CA LEU A 18 1.28 23.57 -25.96
C LEU A 18 2.12 23.84 -24.72
N ALA A 19 2.63 25.06 -24.58
CA ALA A 19 3.40 25.47 -23.40
C ALA A 19 2.57 25.39 -22.11
N ILE A 20 1.29 25.80 -22.17
CA ILE A 20 0.39 25.69 -21.02
C ILE A 20 0.16 24.21 -20.65
N ILE A 21 -0.06 23.34 -21.64
CA ILE A 21 -0.24 21.90 -21.41
C ILE A 21 1.02 21.30 -20.76
N PHE A 22 2.22 21.64 -21.23
CA PHE A 22 3.46 21.18 -20.63
C PHE A 22 3.62 21.67 -19.18
N LEU A 23 3.28 22.93 -18.91
CA LEU A 23 3.27 23.48 -17.56
C LEU A 23 2.28 22.74 -16.66
N MET A 24 1.07 22.45 -17.14
CA MET A 24 0.09 21.70 -16.38
C MET A 24 0.59 20.29 -16.06
N ILE A 25 1.14 19.56 -17.02
CA ILE A 25 1.71 18.21 -16.80
C ILE A 25 2.85 18.26 -15.78
N TYR A 26 3.69 19.28 -15.82
CA TYR A 26 4.84 19.42 -14.93
C TYR A 26 4.45 19.79 -13.48
N TYR A 27 3.42 20.64 -13.32
CA TYR A 27 3.03 21.16 -12.00
C TYR A 27 1.86 20.42 -11.34
N ILE A 28 1.09 19.62 -12.09
CA ILE A 28 0.03 18.81 -11.48
C ILE A 28 0.69 17.59 -10.80
N PRO A 29 0.55 17.45 -9.48
CA PRO A 29 1.10 16.29 -8.77
C PRO A 29 0.36 15.02 -9.19
N SER A 30 1.02 13.87 -9.02
CA SER A 30 0.37 12.57 -9.19
C SER A 30 -0.85 12.45 -8.27
N THR A 31 -1.91 11.85 -8.78
CA THR A 31 -3.11 11.47 -8.01
C THR A 31 -3.21 9.96 -7.81
N ASP A 32 -2.22 9.21 -8.29
CA ASP A 32 -2.21 7.75 -8.20
C ASP A 32 -2.13 7.31 -6.74
N ASP A 33 -2.93 6.32 -6.38
CA ASP A 33 -2.95 5.76 -5.04
C ASP A 33 -1.56 5.19 -4.67
N LEU A 34 -1.16 5.40 -3.43
CA LEU A 34 0.11 4.93 -2.87
C LEU A 34 1.36 5.41 -3.64
N SER A 35 1.22 6.39 -4.53
CA SER A 35 2.37 6.97 -5.23
C SER A 35 3.22 7.83 -4.31
N PRO A 36 4.56 7.71 -4.37
CA PRO A 36 5.50 8.59 -3.66
C PRO A 36 5.37 10.08 -4.04
N ASP A 37 4.87 10.35 -5.24
CA ASP A 37 4.71 11.70 -5.78
C ASP A 37 3.31 12.27 -5.57
N ASN A 38 2.40 11.51 -4.96
CA ASN A 38 1.05 11.94 -4.64
C ASN A 38 1.01 12.61 -3.26
N PRO A 39 0.72 13.94 -3.19
CA PRO A 39 0.65 14.69 -1.94
C PRO A 39 -0.71 14.58 -1.24
N PHE A 40 -1.69 13.91 -1.84
CA PHE A 40 -3.02 13.78 -1.29
C PHE A 40 -3.11 12.68 -0.22
N PHE A 41 -4.27 12.56 0.42
CA PHE A 41 -4.50 11.64 1.55
C PHE A 41 -4.27 10.15 1.23
N ASN A 42 -4.33 9.78 -0.05
CA ASN A 42 -4.10 8.43 -0.56
C ASN A 42 -2.69 8.21 -1.12
N GLY A 43 -1.80 9.23 -1.03
CA GLY A 43 -0.42 9.15 -1.50
C GLY A 43 0.62 9.00 -0.40
N LEU A 44 1.87 8.81 -0.78
CA LEU A 44 2.99 8.59 0.13
C LEU A 44 3.99 9.75 0.18
N SER A 45 3.75 10.89 -0.49
CA SER A 45 4.73 11.97 -0.60
C SER A 45 5.14 12.54 0.76
N THR A 46 4.21 12.68 1.70
CA THR A 46 4.47 13.14 3.06
C THR A 46 5.36 12.14 3.82
N PHE A 47 5.11 10.84 3.66
CA PHE A 47 5.94 9.79 4.26
C PHE A 47 7.36 9.82 3.68
N VAL A 48 7.48 9.86 2.36
CA VAL A 48 8.76 9.89 1.65
C VAL A 48 9.59 11.12 2.06
N SER A 49 8.99 12.31 2.09
CA SER A 49 9.70 13.54 2.44
C SER A 49 10.10 13.59 3.91
N ARG A 50 9.24 13.07 4.80
CA ARG A 50 9.48 13.12 6.25
C ARG A 50 10.59 12.16 6.70
N TYR A 51 10.68 10.98 6.09
CA TYR A 51 11.59 9.92 6.50
C TYR A 51 12.77 9.71 5.52
N ASN A 52 12.92 10.58 4.52
CA ASN A 52 13.97 10.49 3.51
C ASN A 52 14.02 9.09 2.84
N VAL A 53 12.87 8.63 2.39
CA VAL A 53 12.70 7.31 1.79
C VAL A 53 13.13 7.35 0.33
N SER A 54 13.87 6.33 -0.12
CA SER A 54 14.27 6.16 -1.53
C SER A 54 13.49 5.01 -2.16
N ARG A 55 13.07 5.18 -3.41
CA ARG A 55 12.47 4.10 -4.20
C ARG A 55 13.55 3.15 -4.68
N ILE A 56 13.33 1.86 -4.50
CA ILE A 56 14.22 0.79 -4.95
C ILE A 56 13.45 -0.29 -5.71
N SER A 57 14.14 -1.08 -6.51
CA SER A 57 13.59 -2.32 -7.05
C SER A 57 13.92 -3.49 -6.11
N ILE A 58 13.10 -4.53 -6.11
CA ILE A 58 13.42 -5.79 -5.40
C ILE A 58 14.74 -6.39 -5.90
N SER A 59 15.08 -6.16 -7.17
CA SER A 59 16.37 -6.59 -7.74
C SER A 59 17.59 -5.91 -7.11
N ASP A 60 17.41 -4.82 -6.37
CA ASP A 60 18.48 -4.05 -5.75
C ASP A 60 18.62 -4.32 -4.24
N LEU A 61 17.86 -5.27 -3.69
CA LEU A 61 17.91 -5.61 -2.26
C LEU A 61 19.27 -6.11 -1.78
N ASP A 62 20.06 -6.70 -2.66
CA ASP A 62 21.44 -7.11 -2.40
C ASP A 62 22.37 -5.93 -2.10
N LYS A 63 22.06 -4.75 -2.62
CA LYS A 63 22.84 -3.51 -2.44
C LYS A 63 22.44 -2.74 -1.19
N ILE A 64 21.34 -3.13 -0.53
CA ILE A 64 20.82 -2.42 0.65
C ILE A 64 21.54 -2.92 1.89
N GLY A 65 22.03 -1.97 2.68
CA GLY A 65 22.71 -2.25 3.96
C GLY A 65 21.77 -2.77 5.04
N VAL A 66 22.31 -3.55 5.97
CA VAL A 66 21.62 -3.97 7.19
C VAL A 66 21.27 -2.74 8.04
N GLY A 67 20.12 -2.79 8.75
CA GLY A 67 19.62 -1.66 9.53
C GLY A 67 18.72 -0.71 8.73
N THR A 68 18.46 -1.00 7.46
CA THR A 68 17.47 -0.30 6.66
C THR A 68 16.13 -1.04 6.78
N ILE A 69 15.02 -0.31 6.74
CA ILE A 69 13.67 -0.90 6.66
C ILE A 69 13.22 -0.78 5.20
N VAL A 70 12.83 -1.88 4.61
CA VAL A 70 12.24 -1.92 3.27
C VAL A 70 10.73 -2.01 3.40
N PHE A 71 10.01 -1.13 2.70
CA PHE A 71 8.56 -1.11 2.66
C PHE A 71 8.08 -1.59 1.30
N LEU A 72 7.29 -2.65 1.28
CA LEU A 72 6.49 -3.09 0.13
C LEU A 72 5.06 -2.62 0.37
N ILE A 73 4.62 -1.63 -0.38
CA ILE A 73 3.31 -0.98 -0.18
C ILE A 73 2.49 -1.11 -1.45
N GLY A 74 1.31 -1.75 -1.33
CA GLY A 74 0.34 -1.92 -2.40
C GLY A 74 0.95 -2.48 -3.69
N PRO A 75 1.62 -3.65 -3.67
CA PRO A 75 2.21 -4.20 -4.88
C PRO A 75 1.14 -4.53 -5.92
N ASP A 76 1.41 -4.20 -7.17
CA ASP A 76 0.54 -4.41 -8.33
C ASP A 76 1.00 -5.53 -9.26
N LYS A 77 2.11 -6.20 -8.95
CA LYS A 77 2.70 -7.27 -9.74
C LYS A 77 2.84 -8.56 -8.95
N ASN A 78 2.85 -9.67 -9.66
CA ASN A 78 3.18 -10.98 -9.10
C ASN A 78 4.67 -11.07 -8.75
N PHE A 79 4.98 -11.90 -7.77
CA PHE A 79 6.33 -12.20 -7.30
C PHE A 79 6.76 -13.58 -7.76
N ASP A 80 8.04 -13.73 -8.05
CA ASP A 80 8.62 -15.00 -8.43
C ASP A 80 9.61 -15.54 -7.37
N GLN A 81 10.18 -16.71 -7.63
CA GLN A 81 11.15 -17.33 -6.73
C GLN A 81 12.43 -16.52 -6.57
N TYR A 82 12.81 -15.73 -7.58
CA TYR A 82 14.00 -14.89 -7.52
C TYR A 82 13.75 -13.68 -6.61
N ASP A 83 12.56 -13.09 -6.69
CA ASP A 83 12.14 -12.01 -5.78
C ASP A 83 12.15 -12.52 -4.33
N ALA A 84 11.55 -13.69 -4.07
CA ALA A 84 11.53 -14.30 -2.75
C ALA A 84 12.94 -14.66 -2.24
N ALA A 85 13.84 -15.14 -3.11
CA ALA A 85 15.22 -15.42 -2.73
C ALA A 85 15.97 -14.16 -2.28
N ARG A 86 15.78 -13.02 -2.98
CA ARG A 86 16.36 -11.74 -2.61
C ARG A 86 15.82 -11.20 -1.28
N VAL A 87 14.51 -11.29 -1.07
CA VAL A 87 13.90 -10.90 0.21
C VAL A 87 14.43 -11.77 1.35
N ARG A 88 14.54 -13.10 1.15
CA ARG A 88 15.09 -14.02 2.15
C ARG A 88 16.55 -13.71 2.46
N ASP A 89 17.37 -13.43 1.45
CA ASP A 89 18.76 -13.04 1.67
C ASP A 89 18.86 -11.74 2.46
N TYR A 90 18.05 -10.74 2.10
CA TYR A 90 17.99 -9.47 2.84
C TYR A 90 17.59 -9.66 4.30
N LEU A 91 16.56 -10.48 4.58
CA LEU A 91 16.13 -10.82 5.93
C LEU A 91 17.22 -11.60 6.71
N SER A 92 17.90 -12.56 6.05
CA SER A 92 18.96 -13.36 6.67
C SER A 92 20.17 -12.54 7.10
N ARG A 93 20.40 -11.39 6.46
CA ARG A 93 21.42 -10.41 6.83
C ARG A 93 20.97 -9.46 7.95
N GLY A 94 19.77 -9.65 8.52
CA GLY A 94 19.20 -8.81 9.60
C GLY A 94 18.45 -7.58 9.06
N GLY A 95 18.01 -7.59 7.82
CA GLY A 95 17.12 -6.57 7.27
C GLY A 95 15.70 -6.67 7.85
N ILE A 96 14.96 -5.56 7.78
CA ILE A 96 13.55 -5.50 8.17
C ILE A 96 12.71 -5.25 6.93
N PHE A 97 11.74 -6.14 6.69
CA PHE A 97 10.86 -6.06 5.53
C PHE A 97 9.42 -5.87 5.98
N PHE A 98 8.82 -4.75 5.62
CA PHE A 98 7.44 -4.39 5.96
C PHE A 98 6.55 -4.54 4.74
N ILE A 99 5.45 -5.30 4.86
CA ILE A 99 4.46 -5.49 3.81
C ILE A 99 3.17 -4.78 4.24
N ALA A 100 2.69 -3.87 3.40
CA ALA A 100 1.38 -3.24 3.52
C ALA A 100 0.61 -3.51 2.22
N ASP A 101 -0.41 -4.34 2.30
CA ASP A 101 -1.17 -4.79 1.15
C ASP A 101 -2.64 -4.95 1.53
N ASP A 102 -3.51 -4.28 0.81
CA ASP A 102 -4.96 -4.31 0.95
C ASP A 102 -5.64 -5.15 -0.13
N TYR A 103 -4.92 -5.53 -1.18
CA TYR A 103 -5.42 -6.33 -2.30
C TYR A 103 -5.11 -7.83 -2.18
N GLY A 104 -4.13 -8.19 -1.34
CA GLY A 104 -3.66 -9.57 -1.18
C GLY A 104 -2.69 -10.03 -2.28
N THR A 105 -2.11 -9.11 -3.04
CA THR A 105 -1.11 -9.42 -4.09
C THR A 105 0.18 -9.96 -3.49
N SER A 106 0.54 -9.53 -2.28
CA SER A 106 1.71 -10.02 -1.55
C SER A 106 1.59 -11.47 -1.07
N GLN A 107 0.41 -12.10 -1.16
CA GLN A 107 0.23 -13.49 -0.72
C GLN A 107 1.21 -14.44 -1.43
N GLU A 108 1.43 -14.24 -2.72
CA GLU A 108 2.39 -15.05 -3.47
C GLU A 108 3.81 -14.95 -2.90
N LEU A 109 4.27 -13.75 -2.55
CA LEU A 109 5.57 -13.56 -1.90
C LEU A 109 5.61 -14.24 -0.52
N ILE A 110 4.56 -14.10 0.28
CA ILE A 110 4.43 -14.73 1.60
C ILE A 110 4.52 -16.26 1.50
N ASP A 111 3.83 -16.85 0.53
CA ASP A 111 3.85 -18.29 0.26
C ASP A 111 5.24 -18.75 -0.18
N LEU A 112 5.89 -18.00 -1.09
CA LEU A 112 7.26 -18.28 -1.55
C LEU A 112 8.29 -18.16 -0.43
N LEU A 113 8.08 -17.28 0.53
CA LEU A 113 8.90 -17.15 1.75
C LEU A 113 8.62 -18.26 2.77
N ARG A 114 7.57 -19.07 2.57
CA ARG A 114 7.10 -20.14 3.46
C ARG A 114 6.62 -19.64 4.83
N ILE A 115 6.01 -18.46 4.85
CA ILE A 115 5.41 -17.88 6.04
C ILE A 115 3.96 -18.35 6.12
N ASN A 116 3.58 -18.97 7.26
CA ASN A 116 2.25 -19.55 7.43
C ASN A 116 1.20 -18.52 7.89
N ILE A 117 1.07 -17.44 7.15
CA ILE A 117 -0.01 -16.45 7.30
C ILE A 117 -0.74 -16.29 5.97
N SER A 118 -1.99 -15.89 6.02
CA SER A 118 -2.77 -15.64 4.80
C SER A 118 -3.42 -14.25 4.87
N LEU A 119 -3.29 -13.51 3.78
CA LEU A 119 -4.03 -12.27 3.59
C LEU A 119 -5.42 -12.62 3.05
N TYR A 120 -6.46 -12.11 3.67
CA TYR A 120 -7.79 -12.29 3.13
C TYR A 120 -8.01 -11.44 1.87
N ARG A 121 -8.70 -12.00 0.89
CA ARG A 121 -9.17 -11.24 -0.28
C ARG A 121 -10.55 -10.67 0.04
N GLY A 122 -10.57 -9.46 0.59
CA GLY A 122 -11.80 -8.79 0.96
C GLY A 122 -11.53 -7.52 1.74
N VAL A 123 -12.56 -6.74 1.99
CA VAL A 123 -12.45 -5.47 2.72
C VAL A 123 -12.94 -5.65 4.14
N LEU A 124 -12.09 -5.30 5.11
CA LEU A 124 -12.45 -5.28 6.51
C LEU A 124 -13.41 -4.12 6.79
N ARG A 125 -14.52 -4.43 7.45
CA ARG A 125 -15.53 -3.46 7.85
C ARG A 125 -15.85 -3.57 9.33
N ASP A 126 -16.13 -2.43 9.93
CA ASP A 126 -16.66 -2.36 11.29
C ASP A 126 -17.88 -1.45 11.31
N PRO A 127 -19.06 -1.94 11.74
CA PRO A 127 -20.26 -1.13 11.76
C PRO A 127 -20.34 -0.15 12.94
N LEU A 128 -19.51 -0.31 13.97
CA LEU A 128 -19.56 0.49 15.21
C LEU A 128 -18.27 1.28 15.45
N LEU A 129 -17.11 0.62 15.39
CA LEU A 129 -15.83 1.27 15.65
C LEU A 129 -15.18 1.68 14.32
N MET A 130 -15.60 2.83 13.79
CA MET A 130 -15.22 3.31 12.48
C MET A 130 -15.02 4.83 12.46
N TYR A 131 -14.28 5.32 11.46
CA TYR A 131 -14.21 6.75 11.14
C TYR A 131 -15.06 7.03 9.91
N LYS A 132 -16.12 7.82 10.07
CA LYS A 132 -17.09 8.24 9.04
C LYS A 132 -17.93 7.12 8.41
N ASN A 133 -17.35 5.98 8.05
CA ASN A 133 -18.06 4.85 7.45
C ASN A 133 -17.39 3.52 7.81
N SER A 134 -18.09 2.41 7.58
CA SER A 134 -17.65 1.08 7.98
C SER A 134 -16.40 0.56 7.24
N TYR A 135 -15.99 1.17 6.14
CA TYR A 135 -14.77 0.84 5.40
C TYR A 135 -13.50 1.47 6.00
N LEU A 136 -13.67 2.32 7.02
CA LEU A 136 -12.59 2.93 7.77
C LEU A 136 -12.62 2.42 9.23
N PRO A 137 -12.44 1.10 9.44
CA PRO A 137 -12.50 0.51 10.77
C PRO A 137 -11.37 1.01 11.66
N ARG A 138 -11.67 1.15 12.96
CA ARG A 138 -10.65 1.38 13.96
C ARG A 138 -9.89 0.08 14.23
N VAL A 139 -8.59 0.20 14.32
CA VAL A 139 -7.66 -0.86 14.69
C VAL A 139 -6.90 -0.43 15.91
N ASP A 140 -6.83 -1.28 16.89
CA ASP A 140 -6.06 -1.06 18.10
C ASP A 140 -4.72 -1.80 17.97
N VAL A 141 -3.63 -1.03 17.97
CA VAL A 141 -2.26 -1.52 17.80
C VAL A 141 -1.54 -1.43 19.14
N TYR A 142 -0.99 -2.53 19.61
CA TYR A 142 -0.31 -2.66 20.90
C TYR A 142 1.21 -2.64 20.70
N ILE A 143 1.88 -1.62 21.23
CA ILE A 143 3.34 -1.46 21.15
C ILE A 143 3.87 -1.31 22.59
N GLY A 144 4.43 -2.38 23.11
CA GLY A 144 4.87 -2.41 24.51
C GLY A 144 3.68 -2.22 25.47
N ARG A 145 3.66 -1.08 26.17
CA ARG A 145 2.55 -0.72 27.10
C ARG A 145 1.56 0.28 26.51
N GLU A 146 1.80 0.73 25.30
CA GLU A 146 0.97 1.73 24.64
C GLU A 146 -0.04 1.08 23.70
N THR A 147 -1.21 1.68 23.57
CA THR A 147 -2.22 1.31 22.59
C THR A 147 -2.44 2.50 21.66
N LEU A 148 -2.19 2.29 20.38
CA LEU A 148 -2.47 3.26 19.34
C LEU A 148 -3.81 2.92 18.69
N HIS A 149 -4.67 3.92 18.56
CA HIS A 149 -5.93 3.79 17.82
C HIS A 149 -5.71 4.32 16.40
N LEU A 150 -5.70 3.43 15.43
CA LEU A 150 -5.53 3.77 14.02
C LEU A 150 -6.83 3.51 13.27
N TYR A 151 -7.00 4.16 12.14
CA TYR A 151 -8.09 3.88 11.21
C TYR A 151 -7.50 3.35 9.92
N MET A 152 -7.94 2.15 9.52
CA MET A 152 -7.55 1.58 8.24
C MET A 152 -8.39 2.19 7.12
N ASN A 153 -7.80 2.34 5.95
CA ASN A 153 -8.49 2.80 4.76
C ASN A 153 -8.64 1.62 3.78
N TYR A 154 -9.83 1.04 3.73
CA TYR A 154 -10.17 -0.11 2.87
C TYR A 154 -9.22 -1.32 3.03
N GLY A 155 -8.62 -1.50 4.20
CA GLY A 155 -7.68 -2.59 4.46
C GLY A 155 -8.34 -3.95 4.56
N THR A 156 -7.53 -5.00 4.53
CA THR A 156 -7.95 -6.38 4.73
C THR A 156 -7.57 -6.92 6.11
N ALA A 157 -7.90 -8.18 6.38
CA ALA A 157 -7.50 -8.90 7.58
C ALA A 157 -6.47 -9.98 7.25
N ILE A 158 -5.74 -10.42 8.30
CA ILE A 158 -4.72 -11.46 8.22
C ILE A 158 -5.24 -12.71 8.94
N ASP A 159 -5.16 -13.86 8.31
CA ASP A 159 -5.41 -15.16 8.93
C ASP A 159 -4.10 -15.71 9.51
N ILE A 160 -4.05 -15.79 10.83
CA ILE A 160 -2.91 -16.29 11.60
C ILE A 160 -3.19 -17.67 12.22
N SER A 161 -4.29 -18.31 11.87
CA SER A 161 -4.73 -19.56 12.48
C SER A 161 -3.75 -20.72 12.30
N LYS A 162 -2.87 -20.64 11.30
CA LYS A 162 -1.89 -21.67 10.95
C LYS A 162 -0.45 -21.32 11.34
N THR A 163 -0.23 -20.15 11.92
CA THR A 163 1.14 -19.74 12.31
C THR A 163 1.41 -19.97 13.78
N TYR A 164 2.63 -20.37 14.07
CA TYR A 164 3.17 -20.51 15.43
C TYR A 164 4.34 -19.54 15.68
N GLU A 165 4.72 -18.78 14.65
CA GLU A 165 5.82 -17.82 14.72
C GLU A 165 5.29 -16.41 14.71
N GLY A 166 5.97 -15.50 15.44
CA GLY A 166 5.64 -14.09 15.46
C GLY A 166 4.50 -13.71 16.43
N SER A 167 4.03 -12.48 16.31
CA SER A 167 3.03 -11.90 17.19
C SER A 167 2.07 -10.99 16.45
N CYS A 168 0.78 -11.12 16.73
CA CYS A 168 -0.21 -10.16 16.31
C CYS A 168 -0.17 -8.94 17.25
N ILE A 169 -0.02 -7.76 16.69
CA ILE A 169 0.03 -6.50 17.43
C ILE A 169 -1.13 -5.57 17.12
N GLY A 170 -1.87 -5.80 16.03
CA GLY A 170 -2.99 -4.96 15.62
C GLY A 170 -4.26 -5.76 15.45
N TYR A 171 -5.34 -5.31 16.08
CA TYR A 171 -6.62 -6.01 16.09
C TYR A 171 -7.75 -5.06 15.72
N SER A 172 -8.64 -5.51 14.85
CA SER A 172 -9.95 -4.90 14.68
C SER A 172 -10.90 -5.31 15.81
N SER A 173 -12.04 -4.66 15.92
CA SER A 173 -13.04 -5.00 16.92
C SER A 173 -13.63 -6.40 16.68
N VAL A 174 -14.21 -6.98 17.74
CA VAL A 174 -14.93 -8.27 17.65
C VAL A 174 -16.18 -8.23 16.78
N LEU A 175 -16.65 -7.03 16.43
CA LEU A 175 -17.81 -6.79 15.57
C LEU A 175 -17.42 -6.58 14.11
N SER A 176 -16.14 -6.50 13.82
CA SER A 176 -15.67 -6.37 12.45
C SER A 176 -15.92 -7.65 11.66
N PHE A 177 -16.14 -7.47 10.38
CA PHE A 177 -16.35 -8.55 9.43
C PHE A 177 -15.63 -8.26 8.12
N LEU A 178 -15.26 -9.31 7.43
CA LEU A 178 -14.66 -9.24 6.12
C LEU A 178 -15.75 -9.33 5.05
N GLU A 179 -15.82 -8.34 4.19
CA GLU A 179 -16.67 -8.35 3.01
C GLU A 179 -15.88 -8.95 1.84
N ILE A 180 -16.31 -10.13 1.39
CA ILE A 180 -15.69 -10.87 0.31
C ILE A 180 -16.57 -10.75 -0.93
N TYR A 181 -15.95 -10.51 -2.07
CA TYR A 181 -16.62 -10.48 -3.37
C TYR A 181 -16.33 -11.78 -4.12
N GLU A 182 -17.36 -12.63 -4.28
CA GLU A 182 -17.30 -13.84 -5.10
C GLU A 182 -18.19 -13.65 -6.35
N GLY A 183 -17.58 -13.15 -7.42
CA GLY A 183 -18.32 -12.76 -8.62
C GLY A 183 -19.26 -11.58 -8.33
N SER A 184 -20.56 -11.76 -8.60
CA SER A 184 -21.61 -10.76 -8.28
C SER A 184 -22.16 -10.88 -6.85
N ASN A 185 -21.77 -11.91 -6.11
CA ASN A 185 -22.29 -12.17 -4.76
C ASN A 185 -21.40 -11.51 -3.70
N ARG A 186 -22.06 -10.90 -2.74
CA ARG A 186 -21.47 -10.25 -1.57
C ARG A 186 -21.68 -11.13 -0.36
N THR A 187 -20.61 -11.66 0.21
CA THR A 187 -20.66 -12.45 1.44
C THR A 187 -19.91 -11.77 2.56
N GLY A 188 -20.50 -11.77 3.75
CA GLY A 188 -19.84 -11.25 4.96
C GLY A 188 -19.30 -12.41 5.79
N ARG A 189 -18.00 -12.47 6.07
CA ARG A 189 -17.40 -13.39 7.01
C ARG A 189 -17.00 -12.66 8.28
N LYS A 190 -17.49 -13.12 9.44
CA LYS A 190 -17.07 -12.57 10.73
C LYS A 190 -15.60 -12.93 10.96
N VAL A 191 -14.78 -11.89 11.12
CA VAL A 191 -13.36 -12.05 11.40
C VAL A 191 -12.99 -11.17 12.57
N GLY A 192 -13.50 -11.16 13.68
CA GLY A 192 -12.86 -10.43 14.79
C GLY A 192 -11.35 -10.77 14.77
N GLY A 193 -10.48 -9.93 14.18
CA GLY A 193 -9.22 -10.49 13.79
C GLY A 193 -8.00 -9.60 13.69
N ALA A 194 -6.91 -10.29 13.48
CA ALA A 194 -5.59 -9.74 13.25
C ALA A 194 -5.56 -8.89 11.98
N VAL A 195 -4.98 -7.72 12.06
CA VAL A 195 -4.77 -6.81 10.93
C VAL A 195 -3.32 -6.36 10.83
N MET A 196 -2.50 -6.61 11.84
CA MET A 196 -1.08 -6.34 11.83
C MET A 196 -0.33 -7.45 12.59
N TYR A 197 0.68 -8.02 11.94
CA TYR A 197 1.44 -9.15 12.43
C TYR A 197 2.95 -8.90 12.28
N ILE A 198 3.73 -9.34 13.25
CA ILE A 198 5.20 -9.29 13.23
C ILE A 198 5.74 -10.71 13.35
N ILE A 199 6.68 -11.07 12.51
CA ILE A 199 7.42 -12.33 12.50
C ILE A 199 8.86 -12.08 12.87
#